data_a36ad7ce717d711c4116e1e94bf7d259
#
_entry.id   a36ad7ce717d711c4116e1e94bf7d259
#
_cell.length_a   1.000
_cell.length_b   1.000
_cell.length_c   1.000
_cell.angle_alpha   90.00
_cell.angle_beta   90.00
_cell.angle_gamma   90.00
#
_symmetry.space_group_name_H-M   'P 1'
#
loop_
_entity.id
_entity.type
_entity.pdbx_description
1 polymer ?
#
loop_
_entity_poly.entity_id
_entity_poly.type
_entity_poly.pdbx_seq_one_letter_code
_entity_poly.pdbx_strand_id
1 'polypeptide(L)'
;MNQLILWCLILVASIPAVAQSADANNPAVLDVIPVVDSVGLYDKFEARLVIKSNFVNPFDPEDIDIMATFVSPSGKKWNIPGFYQYTFGTMWKLRFSPNETGNWTYTVHVRDRHGESTSTQYSLKSIPSKFKGPIRVADNKRYLEYGNGSPFYGVGLWYNGKVTGENLDDLKSKGVNFISNFITPLETMGSGVGRYDQDICGRIDELFALCEEREILISLNLWFHSFLSETVWGGFNIRWHTNPYQQLTSSREFFRSTSAWKYQEKLYRYFIARWGYSRSLAIWFLVDEINGTDGWVSGDSVQAGRWTKNVHDFFKVNDPYNHPTTATRSGGLKEFFHEGYQATDIAAREIYEAQGYPINHTGTIDSATAHPLKDSYLNYANQIKTIWDGYKKPVIIGETGWDHTFYEPGMPGYIAAHHNALWVSLTTGAAMTPFWWAYSNKLNDVIASRQLLSIRKFTDNIPFTRMTNPVRVPVKISGAEGFAMQGGPVIFGWVVDAASDVSGDQVSIAAGRSGKYKLRLYHTWRGEFIKEEELSTTTDEVTFTIPSPHITQSHANYIGQDVAFILEFVKELPVADGKSKGKKSGRR
;
A
#
# COMPACT_ATOMS: atom_id res chain seq x y z
N MET A 1 -52.59 -20.49 79.12
CA MET A 1 -51.95 -20.88 77.85
C MET A 1 -51.20 -19.68 77.31
N ASN A 2 -49.96 -19.51 77.69
CA ASN A 2 -49.09 -18.41 77.34
C ASN A 2 -48.07 -18.87 76.28
N GLN A 3 -48.08 -18.28 75.14
CA GLN A 3 -47.02 -18.44 74.11
C GLN A 3 -45.93 -17.42 74.37
N LEU A 4 -44.74 -17.84 74.67
CA LEU A 4 -43.51 -17.06 74.67
C LEU A 4 -43.00 -16.93 73.23
N ILE A 5 -42.86 -15.71 72.70
CA ILE A 5 -42.17 -15.44 71.47
C ILE A 5 -40.72 -15.09 71.80
N LEU A 6 -39.80 -15.93 71.32
CA LEU A 6 -38.36 -15.76 71.50
C LEU A 6 -37.80 -14.92 70.32
N TRP A 7 -37.29 -13.73 70.62
CA TRP A 7 -36.58 -12.88 69.64
C TRP A 7 -35.12 -13.28 69.59
N CYS A 8 -34.67 -13.87 68.45
CA CYS A 8 -33.22 -14.02 68.11
C CYS A 8 -32.65 -12.73 67.58
N LEU A 9 -31.80 -12.06 68.33
CA LEU A 9 -30.95 -10.98 67.87
C LEU A 9 -29.78 -11.61 67.08
N ILE A 10 -29.78 -11.38 65.76
CA ILE A 10 -28.62 -11.70 64.93
C ILE A 10 -27.66 -10.51 65.02
N LEU A 11 -26.54 -10.68 65.73
CA LEU A 11 -25.39 -9.79 65.68
C LEU A 11 -24.68 -9.98 64.32
N VAL A 12 -24.84 -9.06 63.40
CA VAL A 12 -24.00 -8.98 62.20
C VAL A 12 -22.67 -8.34 62.62
N ALA A 13 -21.65 -9.15 62.83
CA ALA A 13 -20.29 -8.66 62.98
C ALA A 13 -19.82 -8.11 61.62
N SER A 14 -19.70 -6.79 61.50
CA SER A 14 -19.01 -6.12 60.40
C SER A 14 -17.54 -6.50 60.45
N ILE A 15 -17.10 -7.39 59.54
CA ILE A 15 -15.70 -7.64 59.30
C ILE A 15 -15.15 -6.34 58.64
N PRO A 16 -14.14 -5.68 59.24
CA PRO A 16 -13.52 -4.55 58.55
C PRO A 16 -12.85 -5.08 57.28
N ALA A 17 -13.21 -4.53 56.14
CA ALA A 17 -12.48 -4.73 54.91
C ALA A 17 -11.03 -4.34 55.18
N VAL A 18 -10.15 -5.31 55.24
CA VAL A 18 -8.71 -5.08 55.27
C VAL A 18 -8.41 -4.39 53.92
N ALA A 19 -8.18 -3.09 53.96
CA ALA A 19 -7.59 -2.38 52.83
C ALA A 19 -6.25 -3.06 52.59
N GLN A 20 -6.17 -3.84 51.52
CA GLN A 20 -4.95 -4.43 51.05
C GLN A 20 -3.98 -3.26 50.80
N SER A 21 -2.93 -3.11 51.59
CA SER A 21 -1.89 -2.10 51.39
C SER A 21 -1.40 -2.30 49.95
N ALA A 22 -1.58 -1.31 49.10
CA ALA A 22 -1.03 -1.35 47.77
C ALA A 22 0.45 -1.68 47.88
N ASP A 23 0.88 -2.81 47.31
CA ASP A 23 2.28 -3.21 47.33
C ASP A 23 3.10 -2.05 46.73
N ALA A 24 4.11 -1.59 47.49
CA ALA A 24 4.94 -0.47 47.05
C ALA A 24 5.61 -0.70 45.66
N ASN A 25 5.65 -1.95 45.22
CA ASN A 25 6.22 -2.38 43.94
C ASN A 25 5.20 -2.46 42.80
N ASN A 26 3.90 -2.38 43.05
CA ASN A 26 2.90 -2.46 41.99
C ASN A 26 3.11 -1.36 40.93
N PRO A 27 2.99 -1.70 39.63
CA PRO A 27 3.05 -0.71 38.57
C PRO A 27 1.88 0.27 38.69
N ALA A 28 2.10 1.51 38.25
CA ALA A 28 1.06 2.52 38.24
C ALA A 28 1.22 3.50 37.05
N VAL A 29 0.10 3.90 36.49
CA VAL A 29 0.04 5.07 35.61
C VAL A 29 -0.10 6.29 36.50
N LEU A 30 0.99 7.04 36.65
CA LEU A 30 1.04 8.23 37.52
C LEU A 30 0.41 9.45 36.84
N ASP A 31 0.62 9.59 35.53
CA ASP A 31 0.06 10.68 34.73
C ASP A 31 0.03 10.32 33.25
N VAL A 32 -0.88 10.99 32.51
CA VAL A 32 -0.96 10.96 31.04
C VAL A 32 -1.00 12.41 30.56
N ILE A 33 0.06 12.82 29.89
CA ILE A 33 0.28 14.20 29.46
C ILE A 33 0.12 14.28 27.94
N PRO A 34 -1.07 14.65 27.43
CA PRO A 34 -1.28 14.83 26.00
C PRO A 34 -0.50 16.05 25.48
N VAL A 35 -0.04 15.99 24.24
CA VAL A 35 0.56 17.14 23.54
C VAL A 35 -0.51 18.21 23.25
N VAL A 36 -1.72 17.74 22.94
CA VAL A 36 -2.89 18.57 22.65
C VAL A 36 -4.17 17.86 23.14
N ASP A 37 -5.19 18.62 23.50
CA ASP A 37 -6.49 18.09 23.99
C ASP A 37 -7.47 17.81 22.83
N SER A 38 -7.17 18.31 21.64
CA SER A 38 -7.98 18.07 20.46
C SER A 38 -7.12 17.89 19.22
N VAL A 39 -7.57 16.98 18.33
CA VAL A 39 -6.90 16.67 17.06
C VAL A 39 -7.91 16.63 15.92
N GLY A 40 -7.42 16.84 14.69
CA GLY A 40 -8.21 16.61 13.49
C GLY A 40 -8.58 15.13 13.31
N LEU A 41 -9.69 14.86 12.66
CA LEU A 41 -10.03 13.53 12.18
C LEU A 41 -8.86 12.98 11.35
N TYR A 42 -8.41 11.75 11.62
CA TYR A 42 -7.23 11.12 11.00
C TYR A 42 -5.88 11.84 11.25
N ASP A 43 -5.82 12.73 12.23
CA ASP A 43 -4.56 13.35 12.61
C ASP A 43 -3.96 12.69 13.85
N LYS A 44 -2.68 12.97 14.12
CA LYS A 44 -1.93 12.36 15.20
C LYS A 44 -2.31 12.94 16.56
N PHE A 45 -2.82 12.12 17.45
CA PHE A 45 -2.78 12.34 18.89
C PHE A 45 -1.53 11.68 19.46
N GLU A 46 -0.78 12.40 20.29
CA GLU A 46 0.37 11.87 21.04
C GLU A 46 0.26 12.27 22.51
N ALA A 47 0.53 11.34 23.41
CA ALA A 47 0.64 11.60 24.83
C ALA A 47 1.90 10.97 25.41
N ARG A 48 2.53 11.67 26.35
CA ARG A 48 3.57 11.13 27.22
C ARG A 48 2.92 10.44 28.41
N LEU A 49 3.41 9.24 28.74
CA LEU A 49 2.93 8.48 29.88
C LEU A 49 3.97 8.49 31.00
N VAL A 50 3.57 8.87 32.20
CA VAL A 50 4.40 8.79 33.40
C VAL A 50 4.06 7.49 34.10
N ILE A 51 4.92 6.49 33.95
CA ILE A 51 4.70 5.12 34.43
C ILE A 51 5.68 4.82 35.56
N LYS A 52 5.15 4.37 36.69
CA LYS A 52 5.90 3.66 37.71
C LYS A 52 5.87 2.17 37.37
N SER A 53 7.02 1.56 37.17
CA SER A 53 7.12 0.13 36.82
C SER A 53 8.54 -0.37 37.06
N ASN A 54 8.70 -1.69 37.04
CA ASN A 54 9.98 -2.35 37.19
C ASN A 54 10.16 -3.35 36.06
N PHE A 55 11.09 -3.07 35.14
CA PHE A 55 11.35 -3.86 33.95
C PHE A 55 12.86 -3.95 33.66
N VAL A 56 13.26 -4.95 32.92
CA VAL A 56 14.62 -5.18 32.42
C VAL A 56 14.72 -4.77 30.94
N ASN A 57 13.68 -5.07 30.16
CA ASN A 57 13.61 -4.75 28.76
C ASN A 57 12.30 -4.00 28.42
N PRO A 58 12.36 -2.68 28.17
CA PRO A 58 11.17 -1.87 27.88
C PRO A 58 10.49 -2.24 26.54
N PHE A 59 11.12 -3.05 25.71
CA PHE A 59 10.58 -3.49 24.42
C PHE A 59 9.89 -4.83 24.50
N ASP A 60 9.94 -5.49 25.68
CA ASP A 60 9.34 -6.80 25.89
C ASP A 60 7.98 -6.67 26.59
N PRO A 61 6.85 -6.92 25.89
CA PRO A 61 5.53 -6.88 26.51
C PRO A 61 5.28 -7.97 27.56
N GLU A 62 6.17 -8.98 27.66
CA GLU A 62 6.13 -9.95 28.75
C GLU A 62 6.76 -9.39 30.04
N ASP A 63 7.70 -8.45 29.93
CA ASP A 63 8.35 -7.79 31.05
C ASP A 63 7.58 -6.52 31.48
N ILE A 64 7.17 -5.68 30.52
CA ILE A 64 6.29 -4.54 30.75
C ILE A 64 5.33 -4.34 29.58
N ASP A 65 4.03 -4.36 29.86
CA ASP A 65 3.00 -4.13 28.86
C ASP A 65 2.20 -2.86 29.17
N ILE A 66 2.06 -2.00 28.17
CA ILE A 66 1.25 -0.78 28.24
C ILE A 66 0.24 -0.80 27.11
N MET A 67 -1.04 -0.63 27.48
CA MET A 67 -2.16 -0.65 26.54
C MET A 67 -3.12 0.50 26.85
N ALA A 68 -3.44 1.32 25.87
CA ALA A 68 -4.53 2.28 25.98
C ALA A 68 -5.79 1.73 25.31
N THR A 69 -6.92 1.84 26.00
CA THR A 69 -8.23 1.54 25.42
C THR A 69 -8.97 2.84 25.16
N PHE A 70 -9.08 3.21 23.89
CA PHE A 70 -9.91 4.33 23.43
C PHE A 70 -11.33 3.85 23.15
N VAL A 71 -12.31 4.70 23.49
CA VAL A 71 -13.73 4.48 23.17
C VAL A 71 -14.19 5.64 22.30
N SER A 72 -14.63 5.31 21.09
CA SER A 72 -15.13 6.30 20.13
C SER A 72 -16.48 6.87 20.51
N PRO A 73 -16.91 7.99 19.91
CA PRO A 73 -18.27 8.54 20.07
C PRO A 73 -19.38 7.51 19.78
N SER A 74 -19.15 6.59 18.83
CA SER A 74 -20.09 5.49 18.54
C SER A 74 -20.02 4.31 19.52
N GLY A 75 -19.10 4.33 20.50
CA GLY A 75 -18.90 3.28 21.49
C GLY A 75 -17.95 2.15 21.08
N LYS A 76 -17.31 2.23 19.89
CA LYS A 76 -16.32 1.26 19.46
C LYS A 76 -15.04 1.39 20.28
N LYS A 77 -14.50 0.24 20.73
CA LYS A 77 -13.23 0.18 21.48
C LYS A 77 -12.04 -0.04 20.54
N TRP A 78 -10.95 0.67 20.85
CA TRP A 78 -9.66 0.59 20.15
C TRP A 78 -8.56 0.35 21.17
N ASN A 79 -7.84 -0.77 21.04
CA ASN A 79 -6.71 -1.10 21.90
C ASN A 79 -5.42 -0.69 21.20
N ILE A 80 -4.74 0.28 21.76
CA ILE A 80 -3.54 0.90 21.21
C ILE A 80 -2.37 0.62 22.15
N PRO A 81 -1.35 -0.12 21.71
CA PRO A 81 -0.19 -0.37 22.55
C PRO A 81 0.63 0.92 22.74
N GLY A 82 1.10 1.13 23.97
CA GLY A 82 2.12 2.12 24.26
C GLY A 82 3.50 1.65 23.79
N PHE A 83 4.42 2.60 23.59
CA PHE A 83 5.78 2.27 23.17
C PHE A 83 6.83 3.05 23.98
N TYR A 84 7.99 2.43 24.13
CA TYR A 84 9.12 3.03 24.77
C TYR A 84 9.95 3.87 23.78
N GLN A 85 10.31 5.08 24.19
CA GLN A 85 11.24 5.94 23.48
C GLN A 85 12.29 6.43 24.47
N TYR A 86 13.57 6.28 24.12
CA TYR A 86 14.67 6.86 24.85
C TYR A 86 15.22 8.06 24.07
N THR A 87 15.06 9.23 24.68
CA THR A 87 15.71 10.44 24.21
C THR A 87 16.29 11.18 25.39
N PHE A 88 16.52 11.92 25.97
CA PHE A 88 17.02 12.56 27.21
C PHE A 88 16.27 12.06 28.47
N GLY A 89 16.13 10.75 28.60
CA GLY A 89 15.42 10.11 29.72
C GLY A 89 14.36 9.10 29.26
N THR A 90 13.90 8.28 30.20
CA THR A 90 12.87 7.26 29.94
C THR A 90 11.54 7.91 29.61
N MET A 91 10.99 7.65 28.41
CA MET A 91 9.68 8.13 28.03
C MET A 91 8.84 7.01 27.44
N TRP A 92 7.68 6.80 28.05
CA TRP A 92 6.62 6.03 27.45
C TRP A 92 5.69 6.97 26.68
N LYS A 93 5.30 6.55 25.50
CA LYS A 93 4.41 7.32 24.64
C LYS A 93 3.25 6.49 24.13
N LEU A 94 2.21 7.20 23.78
CA LEU A 94 1.03 6.69 23.13
C LEU A 94 0.76 7.54 21.90
N ARG A 95 0.50 6.90 20.75
CA ARG A 95 0.08 7.55 19.50
C ARG A 95 -1.23 6.96 19.03
N PHE A 96 -2.14 7.81 18.64
CA PHE A 96 -3.46 7.43 18.16
C PHE A 96 -3.93 8.40 17.07
N SER A 97 -4.79 7.91 16.18
CA SER A 97 -5.43 8.71 15.15
C SER A 97 -6.93 8.39 15.14
N PRO A 98 -7.80 9.34 15.55
CA PRO A 98 -9.24 9.09 15.60
C PRO A 98 -9.84 9.02 14.20
N ASN A 99 -10.80 8.10 14.01
CA ASN A 99 -11.53 7.94 12.75
C ASN A 99 -13.01 8.41 12.82
N GLU A 100 -13.41 9.00 13.95
CA GLU A 100 -14.71 9.61 14.17
C GLU A 100 -14.53 10.99 14.80
N THR A 101 -15.32 11.96 14.39
CA THR A 101 -15.39 13.27 15.07
C THR A 101 -16.24 13.18 16.34
N GLY A 102 -15.89 13.94 17.36
CA GLY A 102 -16.60 13.97 18.63
C GLY A 102 -15.69 13.73 19.83
N ASN A 103 -16.30 13.44 20.96
CA ASN A 103 -15.59 13.20 22.21
C ASN A 103 -15.24 11.72 22.34
N TRP A 104 -13.95 11.44 22.41
CA TRP A 104 -13.38 10.14 22.73
C TRP A 104 -13.01 10.09 24.20
N THR A 105 -13.08 8.92 24.80
CA THR A 105 -12.51 8.68 26.12
C THR A 105 -11.43 7.60 26.05
N TYR A 106 -10.48 7.62 26.96
CA TYR A 106 -9.49 6.56 27.02
C TYR A 106 -8.95 6.33 28.43
N THR A 107 -8.50 5.10 28.68
CA THR A 107 -7.77 4.68 29.87
C THR A 107 -6.46 4.05 29.44
N VAL A 108 -5.44 4.13 30.31
CA VAL A 108 -4.14 3.48 30.10
C VAL A 108 -3.97 2.39 31.15
N HIS A 109 -3.68 1.20 30.71
CA HIS A 109 -3.37 0.03 31.54
C HIS A 109 -1.88 -0.25 31.48
N VAL A 110 -1.27 -0.55 32.61
CA VAL A 110 0.13 -1.00 32.73
C VAL A 110 0.19 -2.28 33.51
N ARG A 111 1.00 -3.22 33.03
CA ARG A 111 1.28 -4.51 33.68
C ARG A 111 2.79 -4.78 33.66
N ASP A 112 3.34 -5.19 34.77
CA ASP A 112 4.70 -5.73 34.90
C ASP A 112 4.67 -7.00 35.76
N ARG A 113 5.85 -7.53 36.14
CA ARG A 113 5.97 -8.73 36.95
C ARG A 113 5.39 -8.59 38.36
N HIS A 114 5.12 -7.40 38.85
CA HIS A 114 4.61 -7.13 40.21
C HIS A 114 3.10 -6.93 40.24
N GLY A 115 2.43 -6.85 39.09
CA GLY A 115 0.99 -6.67 39.04
C GLY A 115 0.56 -5.80 37.85
N GLU A 116 -0.62 -5.22 37.99
CA GLU A 116 -1.22 -4.37 36.97
C GLU A 116 -2.02 -3.22 37.57
N SER A 117 -2.16 -2.14 36.83
CA SER A 117 -3.07 -1.05 37.19
C SER A 117 -3.60 -0.31 35.97
N THR A 118 -4.73 0.38 36.17
CA THR A 118 -5.37 1.18 35.13
C THR A 118 -5.52 2.62 35.61
N SER A 119 -5.24 3.58 34.75
CA SER A 119 -5.40 4.99 35.03
C SER A 119 -6.88 5.38 35.24
N THR A 120 -7.12 6.60 35.73
CA THR A 120 -8.40 7.28 35.56
C THR A 120 -8.72 7.44 34.07
N GLN A 121 -9.97 7.80 33.77
CA GLN A 121 -10.40 8.06 32.41
C GLN A 121 -10.00 9.46 31.97
N TYR A 122 -9.43 9.57 30.77
CA TYR A 122 -9.09 10.80 30.06
C TYR A 122 -10.05 11.04 28.90
N SER A 123 -10.01 12.22 28.33
CA SER A 123 -10.81 12.60 27.17
C SER A 123 -9.93 13.16 26.04
N LEU A 124 -10.37 12.97 24.80
CA LEU A 124 -9.78 13.52 23.59
C LEU A 124 -10.91 14.01 22.68
N LYS A 125 -10.82 15.24 22.21
CA LYS A 125 -11.77 15.78 21.23
C LYS A 125 -11.22 15.60 19.80
N SER A 126 -11.97 14.92 18.93
CA SER A 126 -11.71 14.86 17.50
C SER A 126 -12.59 15.86 16.76
N ILE A 127 -11.96 16.73 15.96
CA ILE A 127 -12.64 17.77 15.17
C ILE A 127 -12.54 17.48 13.67
N PRO A 128 -13.42 18.02 12.81
CA PRO A 128 -13.30 17.85 11.37
C PRO A 128 -11.92 18.27 10.84
N SER A 129 -11.42 17.56 9.84
CA SER A 129 -10.15 17.86 9.17
C SER A 129 -10.26 17.65 7.66
N LYS A 130 -9.23 18.06 6.92
CA LYS A 130 -9.08 17.79 5.49
C LYS A 130 -8.49 16.40 5.18
N PHE A 131 -8.01 15.70 6.18
CA PHE A 131 -7.30 14.43 5.99
C PHE A 131 -8.27 13.31 5.58
N LYS A 132 -7.78 12.42 4.73
CA LYS A 132 -8.59 11.36 4.11
C LYS A 132 -8.54 10.03 4.84
N GLY A 133 -7.64 9.90 5.82
CA GLY A 133 -7.43 8.68 6.59
C GLY A 133 -6.49 7.66 5.93
N PRO A 134 -6.24 6.53 6.61
CA PRO A 134 -5.34 5.49 6.12
C PRO A 134 -5.90 4.84 4.85
N ILE A 135 -5.02 4.20 4.10
CA ILE A 135 -5.40 3.44 2.90
C ILE A 135 -6.02 2.11 3.30
N ARG A 136 -7.00 1.67 2.52
CA ARG A 136 -7.61 0.34 2.61
C ARG A 136 -7.93 -0.21 1.22
N VAL A 137 -8.18 -1.51 1.14
CA VAL A 137 -8.70 -2.12 -0.08
C VAL A 137 -10.16 -1.69 -0.27
N ALA A 138 -10.48 -1.15 -1.44
CA ALA A 138 -11.83 -0.72 -1.79
C ALA A 138 -12.81 -1.90 -1.86
N ASP A 139 -14.11 -1.62 -1.75
CA ASP A 139 -15.15 -2.66 -1.74
C ASP A 139 -15.16 -3.52 -3.00
N ASN A 140 -14.76 -2.97 -4.14
CA ASN A 140 -14.63 -3.72 -5.39
C ASN A 140 -13.46 -4.73 -5.41
N LYS A 141 -12.63 -4.77 -4.35
CA LYS A 141 -11.49 -5.68 -4.14
C LYS A 141 -10.37 -5.58 -5.19
N ARG A 142 -10.37 -4.56 -6.03
CA ARG A 142 -9.42 -4.40 -7.14
C ARG A 142 -8.59 -3.14 -7.05
N TYR A 143 -9.10 -2.14 -6.35
CA TYR A 143 -8.45 -0.85 -6.18
C TYR A 143 -8.32 -0.48 -4.71
N LEU A 144 -7.72 0.65 -4.46
CA LEU A 144 -7.48 1.17 -3.12
C LEU A 144 -8.30 2.45 -2.89
N GLU A 145 -8.58 2.73 -1.64
CA GLU A 145 -9.28 3.95 -1.23
C GLU A 145 -8.72 4.48 0.08
N TYR A 146 -8.94 5.75 0.35
CA TYR A 146 -8.70 6.35 1.66
C TYR A 146 -9.79 5.95 2.66
N GLY A 147 -9.51 6.12 3.95
CA GLY A 147 -10.45 5.83 5.04
C GLY A 147 -11.79 6.55 4.93
N ASN A 148 -11.84 7.72 4.27
CA ASN A 148 -13.08 8.45 3.98
C ASN A 148 -13.83 7.96 2.74
N GLY A 149 -13.38 6.89 2.07
CA GLY A 149 -14.00 6.31 0.88
C GLY A 149 -13.63 6.99 -0.45
N SER A 150 -12.79 8.03 -0.44
CA SER A 150 -12.31 8.63 -1.68
C SER A 150 -11.28 7.72 -2.37
N PRO A 151 -11.25 7.68 -3.72
CA PRO A 151 -10.35 6.79 -4.43
C PRO A 151 -8.89 7.16 -4.20
N PHE A 152 -8.04 6.14 -4.16
CA PHE A 152 -6.60 6.26 -4.17
C PHE A 152 -6.01 5.44 -5.32
N TYR A 153 -5.24 6.09 -6.18
CA TYR A 153 -4.33 5.45 -7.12
C TYR A 153 -2.92 5.93 -6.80
N GLY A 154 -2.07 4.99 -6.39
CA GLY A 154 -0.68 5.31 -6.04
C GLY A 154 0.13 5.61 -7.31
N VAL A 155 0.64 6.82 -7.43
CA VAL A 155 1.65 7.18 -8.41
C VAL A 155 2.97 7.29 -7.67
N GLY A 156 3.84 6.32 -7.87
CA GLY A 156 5.01 6.17 -7.02
C GLY A 156 6.14 5.38 -7.64
N LEU A 157 7.16 5.16 -6.82
CA LEU A 157 8.39 4.49 -7.20
C LEU A 157 9.10 3.91 -5.97
N TRP A 158 10.08 3.04 -6.19
CA TRP A 158 11.12 2.76 -5.20
C TRP A 158 12.04 3.97 -5.08
N TYR A 159 12.12 4.54 -3.87
CA TYR A 159 12.94 5.71 -3.61
C TYR A 159 14.11 5.37 -2.70
N ASN A 160 15.30 5.22 -3.28
CA ASN A 160 16.53 4.88 -2.58
C ASN A 160 17.39 6.09 -2.20
N GLY A 161 16.87 7.31 -2.39
CA GLY A 161 17.54 8.54 -2.03
C GLY A 161 17.39 8.88 -0.55
N LYS A 162 18.18 9.85 -0.09
CA LYS A 162 17.99 10.43 1.24
C LYS A 162 16.63 11.12 1.28
N VAL A 163 15.77 10.70 2.21
CA VAL A 163 14.47 11.33 2.40
C VAL A 163 14.66 12.64 3.17
N THR A 164 14.40 13.74 2.47
CA THR A 164 14.39 15.11 3.02
C THR A 164 13.11 15.81 2.60
N GLY A 165 12.75 16.91 3.29
CA GLY A 165 11.59 17.71 2.88
C GLY A 165 11.70 18.19 1.43
N GLU A 166 12.87 18.68 1.01
CA GLU A 166 13.13 19.16 -0.35
C GLU A 166 12.93 18.06 -1.41
N ASN A 167 13.51 16.87 -1.15
CA ASN A 167 13.35 15.75 -2.07
C ASN A 167 11.90 15.28 -2.20
N LEU A 168 11.14 15.29 -1.09
CA LEU A 168 9.73 14.94 -1.13
C LEU A 168 8.88 16.03 -1.82
N ASP A 169 9.22 17.30 -1.67
CA ASP A 169 8.57 18.40 -2.39
C ASP A 169 8.83 18.30 -3.91
N ASP A 170 10.05 17.95 -4.31
CA ASP A 170 10.39 17.68 -5.70
C ASP A 170 9.59 16.49 -6.25
N LEU A 171 9.54 15.36 -5.55
CA LEU A 171 8.73 14.20 -5.93
C LEU A 171 7.24 14.56 -6.08
N LYS A 172 6.70 15.30 -5.12
CA LYS A 172 5.31 15.76 -5.15
C LYS A 172 5.02 16.64 -6.37
N SER A 173 5.94 17.54 -6.72
CA SER A 173 5.83 18.39 -7.92
C SER A 173 5.76 17.58 -9.21
N LYS A 174 6.36 16.39 -9.22
CA LYS A 174 6.34 15.41 -10.31
C LYS A 174 5.12 14.49 -10.32
N GLY A 175 4.14 14.73 -9.42
CA GLY A 175 2.90 13.96 -9.34
C GLY A 175 2.97 12.75 -8.40
N VAL A 176 4.10 12.49 -7.77
CA VAL A 176 4.27 11.38 -6.82
C VAL A 176 3.42 11.61 -5.57
N ASN A 177 2.65 10.61 -5.20
CA ASN A 177 1.86 10.58 -3.96
C ASN A 177 2.16 9.34 -3.11
N PHE A 178 3.10 8.50 -3.54
CA PHE A 178 3.47 7.27 -2.87
C PHE A 178 4.96 6.97 -3.09
N ILE A 179 5.63 6.50 -2.04
CA ILE A 179 6.99 5.95 -2.16
C ILE A 179 7.07 4.59 -1.48
N SER A 180 7.86 3.68 -2.06
CA SER A 180 8.35 2.50 -1.37
C SER A 180 9.80 2.73 -0.95
N ASN A 181 10.14 2.38 0.28
CA ASN A 181 11.48 2.64 0.81
C ASN A 181 11.89 1.52 1.76
N PHE A 182 13.17 1.13 1.69
CA PHE A 182 13.76 0.27 2.70
C PHE A 182 14.02 1.06 3.97
N ILE A 183 13.59 0.51 5.09
CA ILE A 183 14.01 1.03 6.40
C ILE A 183 15.23 0.29 6.90
N THR A 184 16.07 0.99 7.64
CA THR A 184 17.13 0.33 8.39
C THR A 184 16.49 -0.54 9.48
N PRO A 185 16.87 -1.83 9.61
CA PRO A 185 16.34 -2.69 10.66
C PRO A 185 16.52 -2.06 12.04
N LEU A 186 15.48 -2.15 12.88
CA LEU A 186 15.51 -1.55 14.23
C LEU A 186 16.44 -2.30 15.17
N GLU A 187 16.60 -3.61 14.95
CA GLU A 187 17.46 -4.49 15.71
C GLU A 187 18.82 -4.55 15.04
N THR A 188 19.86 -4.23 15.78
CA THR A 188 21.25 -4.23 15.32
C THR A 188 22.08 -5.20 16.14
N MET A 189 23.27 -5.56 15.66
CA MET A 189 24.20 -6.37 16.46
C MET A 189 24.59 -5.69 17.77
N GLY A 190 24.55 -4.35 17.82
CA GLY A 190 24.86 -3.59 19.03
C GLY A 190 23.71 -3.56 20.04
N SER A 191 22.46 -3.48 19.57
CA SER A 191 21.30 -3.50 20.46
C SER A 191 20.88 -4.92 20.86
N GLY A 192 21.10 -5.89 19.98
CA GLY A 192 20.66 -7.28 20.12
C GLY A 192 19.21 -7.49 19.71
N VAL A 193 18.78 -8.76 19.70
CA VAL A 193 17.39 -9.14 19.40
C VAL A 193 16.45 -8.66 20.49
N GLY A 194 15.29 -8.11 20.10
CA GLY A 194 14.27 -7.61 21.01
C GLY A 194 14.63 -6.30 21.69
N ARG A 195 15.60 -5.56 21.12
CA ARG A 195 15.96 -4.20 21.51
C ARG A 195 16.10 -3.33 20.29
N TYR A 196 15.44 -2.16 20.29
CA TYR A 196 15.30 -1.32 19.10
C TYR A 196 16.15 -0.06 19.23
N ASP A 197 17.00 0.14 18.23
CA ASP A 197 17.89 1.31 18.12
C ASP A 197 17.03 2.58 18.01
N GLN A 198 17.17 3.48 18.98
CA GLN A 198 16.32 4.66 19.08
C GLN A 198 16.71 5.77 18.10
N ASP A 199 17.94 5.79 17.59
CA ASP A 199 18.35 6.72 16.53
C ASP A 199 17.73 6.29 15.19
N ILE A 200 17.69 4.99 14.92
CA ILE A 200 16.99 4.45 13.75
C ILE A 200 15.49 4.76 13.87
N CYS A 201 14.90 4.50 15.01
CA CYS A 201 13.49 4.82 15.26
C CYS A 201 13.20 6.32 15.09
N GLY A 202 14.09 7.21 15.52
CA GLY A 202 13.97 8.66 15.35
C GLY A 202 13.97 9.07 13.87
N ARG A 203 14.82 8.46 13.05
CA ARG A 203 14.83 8.71 11.59
C ARG A 203 13.53 8.25 10.91
N ILE A 204 12.93 7.17 11.39
CA ILE A 204 11.62 6.72 10.87
C ILE A 204 10.51 7.67 11.33
N ASP A 205 10.55 8.17 12.56
CA ASP A 205 9.61 9.21 13.01
C ASP A 205 9.69 10.47 12.13
N GLU A 206 10.91 10.91 11.77
CA GLU A 206 11.12 12.04 10.86
C GLU A 206 10.59 11.75 9.46
N LEU A 207 10.86 10.56 8.92
CA LEU A 207 10.31 10.12 7.63
C LEU A 207 8.79 10.24 7.59
N PHE A 208 8.11 9.70 8.61
CA PHE A 208 6.65 9.80 8.67
C PHE A 208 6.16 11.23 8.80
N ALA A 209 6.79 12.06 9.63
CA ALA A 209 6.44 13.48 9.77
C ALA A 209 6.56 14.23 8.44
N LEU A 210 7.67 14.05 7.73
CA LEU A 210 7.90 14.67 6.41
C LEU A 210 6.88 14.22 5.36
N CYS A 211 6.51 12.94 5.37
CA CYS A 211 5.49 12.37 4.47
C CYS A 211 4.08 12.88 4.82
N GLU A 212 3.73 12.95 6.12
CA GLU A 212 2.43 13.46 6.58
C GLU A 212 2.19 14.93 6.19
N GLU A 213 3.22 15.79 6.31
CA GLU A 213 3.15 17.20 5.89
C GLU A 213 2.85 17.34 4.40
N ARG A 214 3.35 16.41 3.59
CA ARG A 214 3.29 16.46 2.13
C ARG A 214 2.18 15.61 1.53
N GLU A 215 1.45 14.88 2.36
CA GLU A 215 0.42 13.92 1.90
C GLU A 215 1.00 12.89 0.91
N ILE A 216 2.25 12.48 1.14
CA ILE A 216 2.91 11.36 0.46
C ILE A 216 2.71 10.11 1.33
N LEU A 217 2.25 9.03 0.71
CA LEU A 217 2.08 7.76 1.39
C LEU A 217 3.33 6.91 1.25
N ILE A 218 3.53 6.00 2.21
CA ILE A 218 4.71 5.16 2.27
C ILE A 218 4.34 3.69 2.45
N SER A 219 5.02 2.81 1.73
CA SER A 219 5.09 1.39 2.03
C SER A 219 6.26 1.14 2.97
N LEU A 220 5.98 0.57 4.13
CA LEU A 220 7.01 0.25 5.11
C LEU A 220 7.48 -1.18 4.93
N ASN A 221 8.68 -1.35 4.38
CA ASN A 221 9.28 -2.65 4.14
C ASN A 221 9.93 -3.17 5.43
N LEU A 222 9.39 -4.28 5.98
CA LEU A 222 9.82 -4.84 7.26
C LEU A 222 11.05 -5.73 7.11
N TRP A 223 11.07 -6.58 6.08
CA TRP A 223 12.16 -7.51 5.78
C TRP A 223 12.52 -7.44 4.31
N PHE A 224 13.80 -7.55 4.00
CA PHE A 224 14.29 -7.64 2.63
C PHE A 224 15.30 -8.77 2.50
N HIS A 225 15.37 -9.35 1.31
CA HIS A 225 16.11 -10.58 1.05
C HIS A 225 17.54 -10.57 1.57
N SER A 226 18.31 -9.51 1.32
CA SER A 226 19.72 -9.47 1.68
C SER A 226 19.96 -9.51 3.20
N PHE A 227 19.02 -9.02 4.01
CA PHE A 227 19.10 -9.09 5.47
C PHE A 227 18.83 -10.50 6.01
N LEU A 228 18.26 -11.38 5.18
CA LEU A 228 17.93 -12.77 5.48
C LEU A 228 18.78 -13.77 4.71
N SER A 229 19.94 -13.34 4.16
CA SER A 229 20.79 -14.15 3.29
C SER A 229 22.24 -14.12 3.69
N GLU A 230 22.89 -15.31 3.58
CA GLU A 230 24.33 -15.52 3.64
C GLU A 230 24.93 -15.86 2.28
N THR A 231 24.18 -16.51 1.40
CA THR A 231 24.71 -17.15 0.20
C THR A 231 23.92 -16.89 -1.07
N VAL A 232 22.68 -16.43 -0.97
CA VAL A 232 21.80 -16.28 -2.13
C VAL A 232 22.32 -15.22 -3.10
N TRP A 233 22.11 -15.43 -4.39
CA TRP A 233 22.54 -14.57 -5.49
C TRP A 233 24.04 -14.26 -5.52
N GLY A 234 24.85 -15.28 -5.23
CA GLY A 234 26.31 -15.18 -5.34
C GLY A 234 26.97 -14.27 -4.30
N GLY A 235 26.28 -14.01 -3.20
CA GLY A 235 26.80 -13.16 -2.11
C GLY A 235 26.63 -11.66 -2.34
N PHE A 236 25.90 -11.27 -3.38
CA PHE A 236 25.61 -9.85 -3.62
C PHE A 236 24.78 -9.27 -2.48
N ASN A 237 25.32 -8.24 -1.81
CA ASN A 237 24.66 -7.48 -0.76
C ASN A 237 24.10 -8.33 0.41
N ILE A 238 24.68 -9.49 0.71
CA ILE A 238 24.29 -10.34 1.83
C ILE A 238 24.55 -9.66 3.17
N ARG A 239 23.59 -9.74 4.10
CA ARG A 239 23.67 -9.03 5.38
C ARG A 239 23.27 -9.85 6.60
N TRP A 240 23.11 -11.17 6.49
CA TRP A 240 22.79 -12.01 7.64
C TRP A 240 23.80 -11.83 8.78
N HIS A 241 25.08 -11.66 8.46
CA HIS A 241 26.14 -11.42 9.45
C HIS A 241 25.93 -10.14 10.29
N THR A 242 25.07 -9.21 9.84
CA THR A 242 24.67 -8.02 10.59
C THR A 242 23.30 -8.17 11.26
N ASN A 243 22.61 -9.29 11.02
CA ASN A 243 21.29 -9.56 11.55
C ASN A 243 21.40 -10.20 12.94
N PRO A 244 20.91 -9.57 14.03
CA PRO A 244 21.05 -10.13 15.37
C PRO A 244 20.30 -11.44 15.57
N TYR A 245 19.33 -11.78 14.72
CA TYR A 245 18.61 -13.06 14.76
C TYR A 245 19.53 -14.28 14.56
N GLN A 246 20.76 -14.08 14.05
CA GLN A 246 21.77 -15.14 14.01
C GLN A 246 22.10 -15.72 15.40
N GLN A 247 21.78 -15.01 16.49
CA GLN A 247 21.91 -15.49 17.86
C GLN A 247 20.85 -16.52 18.24
N LEU A 248 19.74 -16.58 17.48
CA LEU A 248 18.59 -17.44 17.76
C LEU A 248 18.47 -18.60 16.77
N THR A 249 18.91 -18.41 15.54
CA THR A 249 18.66 -19.34 14.44
C THR A 249 19.65 -19.10 13.29
N SER A 250 19.69 -19.99 12.31
CA SER A 250 20.38 -19.74 11.03
C SER A 250 19.47 -19.01 10.05
N SER A 251 20.05 -18.40 9.01
CA SER A 251 19.29 -17.76 7.92
C SER A 251 18.32 -18.73 7.23
N ARG A 252 18.71 -19.99 7.07
CA ARG A 252 17.88 -21.06 6.48
C ARG A 252 16.64 -21.40 7.31
N GLU A 253 16.76 -21.30 8.65
CA GLU A 253 15.71 -21.68 9.59
C GLU A 253 14.83 -20.48 10.02
N PHE A 254 15.14 -19.27 9.57
CA PHE A 254 14.48 -18.04 10.04
C PHE A 254 12.95 -18.11 9.95
N PHE A 255 12.41 -18.67 8.87
CA PHE A 255 10.95 -18.72 8.64
C PHE A 255 10.22 -19.79 9.47
N ARG A 256 10.94 -20.71 10.10
CA ARG A 256 10.34 -21.78 10.93
C ARG A 256 10.80 -21.79 12.38
N SER A 257 11.76 -20.95 12.73
CA SER A 257 12.27 -20.84 14.09
C SER A 257 11.22 -20.22 15.02
N THR A 258 10.76 -20.98 15.99
CA THR A 258 9.81 -20.49 17.01
C THR A 258 10.41 -19.43 17.92
N SER A 259 11.72 -19.51 18.19
CA SER A 259 12.43 -18.49 18.96
C SER A 259 12.54 -17.17 18.18
N ALA A 260 12.86 -17.22 16.89
CA ALA A 260 12.86 -16.03 16.04
C ALA A 260 11.46 -15.43 15.91
N TRP A 261 10.42 -16.25 15.72
CA TRP A 261 9.04 -15.80 15.61
C TRP A 261 8.58 -15.00 16.84
N LYS A 262 8.90 -15.48 18.04
CA LYS A 262 8.54 -14.78 19.28
C LYS A 262 9.09 -13.34 19.34
N TYR A 263 10.30 -13.11 18.83
CA TYR A 263 10.88 -11.76 18.77
C TYR A 263 10.33 -10.94 17.60
N GLN A 264 9.99 -11.58 16.48
CA GLN A 264 9.32 -10.90 15.38
C GLN A 264 7.95 -10.35 15.81
N GLU A 265 7.15 -11.10 16.57
CA GLU A 265 5.86 -10.62 17.11
C GLU A 265 6.04 -9.36 17.98
N LYS A 266 7.09 -9.33 18.83
CA LYS A 266 7.42 -8.16 19.65
C LYS A 266 7.83 -6.95 18.78
N LEU A 267 8.61 -7.20 17.75
CA LEU A 267 9.02 -6.18 16.76
C LEU A 267 7.81 -5.61 16.02
N TYR A 268 6.91 -6.46 15.50
CA TYR A 268 5.71 -6.03 14.78
C TYR A 268 4.76 -5.22 15.69
N ARG A 269 4.60 -5.66 16.94
CA ARG A 269 3.84 -4.88 17.93
C ARG A 269 4.43 -3.48 18.13
N TYR A 270 5.75 -3.35 18.18
CA TYR A 270 6.42 -2.06 18.31
C TYR A 270 6.22 -1.18 17.09
N PHE A 271 6.27 -1.73 15.88
CA PHE A 271 5.93 -1.02 14.65
C PHE A 271 4.51 -0.46 14.69
N ILE A 272 3.54 -1.29 15.05
CA ILE A 272 2.14 -0.88 15.19
C ILE A 272 1.99 0.23 16.23
N ALA A 273 2.61 0.06 17.41
CA ALA A 273 2.52 1.03 18.51
C ALA A 273 3.07 2.41 18.13
N ARG A 274 4.21 2.44 17.40
CA ARG A 274 4.92 3.68 17.12
C ARG A 274 4.47 4.38 15.84
N TRP A 275 4.13 3.63 14.78
CA TRP A 275 3.83 4.17 13.46
C TRP A 275 2.48 3.79 12.86
N GLY A 276 1.76 2.81 13.42
CA GLY A 276 0.46 2.39 12.93
C GLY A 276 -0.61 3.49 12.92
N TYR A 277 -0.48 4.54 13.72
CA TYR A 277 -1.36 5.70 13.73
C TYR A 277 -1.27 6.54 12.45
N SER A 278 -0.16 6.45 11.72
CA SER A 278 0.18 7.43 10.68
C SER A 278 -0.72 7.30 9.46
N ARG A 279 -1.32 8.40 9.06
CA ARG A 279 -2.10 8.50 7.81
C ARG A 279 -1.23 8.38 6.55
N SER A 280 0.09 8.49 6.70
CA SER A 280 1.04 8.27 5.60
C SER A 280 1.47 6.81 5.46
N LEU A 281 1.20 5.96 6.45
CA LEU A 281 1.40 4.52 6.30
C LEU A 281 0.31 3.96 5.38
N ALA A 282 0.71 3.44 4.22
CA ALA A 282 -0.22 2.85 3.26
C ALA A 282 -0.23 1.32 3.33
N ILE A 283 0.94 0.70 3.40
CA ILE A 283 1.11 -0.75 3.25
C ILE A 283 2.18 -1.23 4.23
N TRP A 284 1.88 -2.30 4.97
CA TRP A 284 2.89 -3.13 5.60
C TRP A 284 3.48 -4.06 4.54
N PHE A 285 4.70 -3.80 4.10
CA PHE A 285 5.40 -4.64 3.15
C PHE A 285 6.19 -5.69 3.94
N LEU A 286 5.62 -6.90 4.01
CA LEU A 286 6.06 -7.93 4.96
C LEU A 286 7.45 -8.45 4.64
N VAL A 287 7.72 -8.72 3.38
CA VAL A 287 9.02 -9.15 2.87
C VAL A 287 9.17 -8.81 1.40
N ASP A 288 10.33 -8.30 1.07
CA ASP A 288 10.75 -8.00 -0.29
C ASP A 288 11.64 -9.12 -0.81
N GLU A 289 11.35 -9.59 -2.04
CA GLU A 289 12.09 -10.63 -2.75
C GLU A 289 12.37 -11.89 -1.90
N ILE A 290 11.31 -12.47 -1.33
CA ILE A 290 11.42 -13.63 -0.42
C ILE A 290 12.26 -14.79 -0.99
N ASN A 291 12.25 -14.97 -2.32
CA ASN A 291 13.06 -16.00 -3.01
C ASN A 291 14.55 -15.69 -3.05
N GLY A 292 14.96 -14.48 -2.69
CA GLY A 292 16.35 -14.08 -2.47
C GLY A 292 16.86 -14.38 -1.06
N THR A 293 16.17 -15.21 -0.28
CA THR A 293 16.54 -15.57 1.09
C THR A 293 17.04 -17.01 1.18
N ASP A 294 17.97 -17.29 2.12
CA ASP A 294 18.43 -18.66 2.35
C ASP A 294 17.32 -19.58 2.83
N GLY A 295 16.37 -19.05 3.60
CA GLY A 295 15.20 -19.80 4.05
C GLY A 295 14.29 -20.28 2.92
N TRP A 296 14.28 -19.57 1.79
CA TRP A 296 13.59 -19.98 0.58
C TRP A 296 14.44 -20.96 -0.25
N VAL A 297 15.64 -20.53 -0.63
CA VAL A 297 16.46 -21.25 -1.65
C VAL A 297 17.03 -22.57 -1.12
N SER A 298 17.58 -22.56 0.08
CA SER A 298 18.21 -23.73 0.70
C SER A 298 17.46 -24.27 1.91
N GLY A 299 16.35 -23.62 2.27
CA GLY A 299 15.44 -24.02 3.34
C GLY A 299 14.18 -24.70 2.79
N ASP A 300 13.02 -24.17 3.19
CA ASP A 300 11.70 -24.68 2.81
C ASP A 300 10.83 -23.51 2.30
N SER A 301 10.65 -23.42 0.98
CA SER A 301 9.86 -22.35 0.34
C SER A 301 8.38 -22.39 0.72
N VAL A 302 7.83 -23.57 1.02
CA VAL A 302 6.45 -23.71 1.50
C VAL A 302 6.32 -23.13 2.91
N GLN A 303 7.32 -23.35 3.76
CA GLN A 303 7.35 -22.74 5.09
C GLN A 303 7.55 -21.22 5.04
N ALA A 304 8.33 -20.73 4.09
CA ALA A 304 8.45 -19.28 3.85
C ALA A 304 7.09 -18.66 3.47
N GLY A 305 6.31 -19.35 2.64
CA GLY A 305 4.93 -18.96 2.34
C GLY A 305 4.01 -18.96 3.56
N ARG A 306 4.09 -19.99 4.40
CA ARG A 306 3.33 -20.06 5.66
C ARG A 306 3.73 -18.95 6.63
N TRP A 307 5.02 -18.66 6.74
CA TRP A 307 5.51 -17.54 7.55
C TRP A 307 4.93 -16.21 7.06
N THR A 308 4.91 -15.96 5.74
CA THR A 308 4.28 -14.76 5.18
C THR A 308 2.82 -14.62 5.62
N LYS A 309 2.08 -15.75 5.61
CA LYS A 309 0.70 -15.78 6.11
C LYS A 309 0.64 -15.46 7.61
N ASN A 310 1.52 -16.03 8.42
CA ASN A 310 1.53 -15.78 9.86
C ASN A 310 1.80 -14.30 10.17
N VAL A 311 2.73 -13.66 9.43
CA VAL A 311 2.99 -12.22 9.57
C VAL A 311 1.76 -11.41 9.16
N HIS A 312 1.13 -11.74 8.04
CA HIS A 312 -0.14 -11.13 7.62
C HIS A 312 -1.20 -11.23 8.72
N ASP A 313 -1.46 -12.45 9.22
CA ASP A 313 -2.47 -12.70 10.24
C ASP A 313 -2.18 -11.90 11.52
N PHE A 314 -0.89 -11.78 11.91
CA PHE A 314 -0.49 -10.97 13.05
C PHE A 314 -0.90 -9.51 12.88
N PHE A 315 -0.62 -8.89 11.73
CA PHE A 315 -1.02 -7.51 11.46
C PHE A 315 -2.54 -7.35 11.39
N LYS A 316 -3.26 -8.29 10.79
CA LYS A 316 -4.74 -8.24 10.72
C LYS A 316 -5.40 -8.31 12.08
N VAL A 317 -4.79 -8.98 13.05
CA VAL A 317 -5.30 -9.09 14.43
C VAL A 317 -4.89 -7.89 15.28
N ASN A 318 -3.66 -7.40 15.11
CA ASN A 318 -3.05 -6.46 16.05
C ASN A 318 -2.98 -5.01 15.57
N ASP A 319 -3.10 -4.74 14.25
CA ASP A 319 -3.16 -3.38 13.73
C ASP A 319 -4.60 -2.86 13.75
N PRO A 320 -4.96 -1.96 14.68
CA PRO A 320 -6.32 -1.45 14.82
C PRO A 320 -6.79 -0.61 13.63
N TYR A 321 -5.86 -0.12 12.80
CA TYR A 321 -6.16 0.66 11.59
C TYR A 321 -6.37 -0.22 10.37
N ASN A 322 -6.00 -1.51 10.46
CA ASN A 322 -6.21 -2.51 9.43
C ASN A 322 -5.56 -2.16 8.08
N HIS A 323 -4.32 -1.64 8.13
CA HIS A 323 -3.57 -1.35 6.90
C HIS A 323 -3.42 -2.60 6.03
N PRO A 324 -3.41 -2.44 4.70
CA PRO A 324 -3.13 -3.55 3.79
C PRO A 324 -1.71 -4.10 3.97
N THR A 325 -1.56 -5.37 3.65
CA THR A 325 -0.27 -6.06 3.65
C THR A 325 0.09 -6.50 2.24
N THR A 326 1.39 -6.60 1.95
CA THR A 326 1.93 -7.17 0.72
C THR A 326 3.24 -7.90 0.96
N ALA A 327 3.64 -8.73 0.01
CA ALA A 327 4.92 -9.40 -0.04
C ALA A 327 5.28 -9.69 -1.49
N THR A 328 6.57 -9.70 -1.84
CA THR A 328 7.02 -9.92 -3.21
C THR A 328 7.90 -11.16 -3.37
N ARG A 329 7.97 -11.58 -4.61
CA ARG A 329 8.92 -12.50 -5.15
C ARG A 329 9.49 -11.90 -6.42
N SER A 330 10.81 -11.87 -6.51
CA SER A 330 11.56 -11.51 -7.71
C SER A 330 11.69 -12.69 -8.68
N GLY A 331 12.04 -12.39 -9.90
CA GLY A 331 12.50 -13.38 -10.84
C GLY A 331 11.56 -13.69 -11.98
N GLY A 332 11.91 -14.76 -12.71
CA GLY A 332 11.45 -15.10 -14.04
C GLY A 332 9.95 -14.99 -14.29
N LEU A 333 9.59 -14.65 -15.53
CA LEU A 333 8.21 -14.37 -15.97
C LEU A 333 7.20 -15.50 -15.75
N LYS A 334 7.67 -16.73 -15.46
CA LYS A 334 6.82 -17.92 -15.26
C LYS A 334 6.62 -18.30 -13.80
N GLU A 335 7.30 -17.63 -12.89
CA GLU A 335 7.31 -18.00 -11.48
C GLU A 335 6.52 -17.01 -10.64
N PHE A 336 5.59 -17.51 -9.83
CA PHE A 336 4.65 -16.72 -9.04
C PHE A 336 4.73 -17.07 -7.56
N PHE A 337 4.47 -16.13 -6.70
CA PHE A 337 4.39 -16.31 -5.25
C PHE A 337 2.95 -16.60 -4.82
N HIS A 338 2.43 -17.77 -5.18
CA HIS A 338 1.03 -18.14 -4.94
C HIS A 338 0.62 -18.04 -3.47
N GLU A 339 1.46 -18.52 -2.56
CA GLU A 339 1.20 -18.50 -1.12
C GLU A 339 1.13 -17.07 -0.60
N GLY A 340 2.02 -16.19 -1.03
CA GLY A 340 2.00 -14.77 -0.68
C GLY A 340 0.78 -14.06 -1.25
N TYR A 341 0.45 -14.30 -2.52
CA TYR A 341 -0.74 -13.70 -3.15
C TYR A 341 -2.04 -14.16 -2.50
N GLN A 342 -2.10 -15.38 -2.00
CA GLN A 342 -3.25 -15.88 -1.25
C GLN A 342 -3.35 -15.23 0.13
N ALA A 343 -2.22 -15.08 0.82
CA ALA A 343 -2.17 -14.59 2.19
C ALA A 343 -2.45 -13.08 2.29
N THR A 344 -1.70 -12.25 1.54
CA THR A 344 -1.70 -10.79 1.70
C THR A 344 -2.94 -10.11 1.11
N ASP A 345 -3.20 -8.85 1.52
CA ASP A 345 -4.33 -8.06 1.00
C ASP A 345 -4.10 -7.59 -0.43
N ILE A 346 -2.85 -7.37 -0.81
CA ILE A 346 -2.41 -6.91 -2.13
C ILE A 346 -1.48 -7.97 -2.70
N ALA A 347 -1.72 -8.41 -3.94
CA ALA A 347 -0.83 -9.30 -4.65
C ALA A 347 0.23 -8.47 -5.38
N ALA A 348 1.49 -8.60 -4.95
CA ALA A 348 2.61 -7.85 -5.49
C ALA A 348 3.64 -8.75 -6.17
N ARG A 349 4.17 -8.31 -7.29
CA ARG A 349 5.20 -8.98 -8.04
C ARG A 349 6.29 -8.00 -8.44
N GLU A 350 7.49 -8.50 -8.63
CA GLU A 350 8.59 -7.76 -9.24
C GLU A 350 8.83 -8.24 -10.67
N ILE A 351 9.05 -7.30 -11.57
CA ILE A 351 9.24 -7.55 -12.99
C ILE A 351 10.42 -6.70 -13.46
N TYR A 352 11.49 -7.37 -13.89
CA TYR A 352 12.61 -6.72 -14.56
C TYR A 352 12.68 -7.19 -16.00
N GLU A 353 12.68 -6.25 -16.94
CA GLU A 353 12.57 -6.55 -18.36
C GLU A 353 13.80 -7.26 -18.94
N ALA A 354 14.98 -7.03 -18.37
CA ALA A 354 16.20 -7.71 -18.79
C ALA A 354 16.23 -9.20 -18.43
N GLN A 355 15.33 -9.67 -17.56
CA GLN A 355 15.28 -11.07 -17.18
C GLN A 355 14.66 -11.92 -18.30
N GLY A 356 15.49 -12.66 -19.00
CA GLY A 356 15.09 -13.55 -20.08
C GLY A 356 15.52 -13.12 -21.48
N TYR A 357 16.22 -12.01 -21.59
CA TYR A 357 16.82 -11.56 -22.86
C TYR A 357 18.31 -11.88 -22.93
N PRO A 358 18.84 -12.27 -24.11
CA PRO A 358 20.26 -12.50 -24.28
C PRO A 358 21.02 -11.19 -24.07
N ILE A 359 21.79 -11.14 -23.00
CA ILE A 359 22.75 -10.07 -22.70
C ILE A 359 24.07 -10.49 -23.32
N ASN A 360 24.69 -9.62 -24.09
CA ASN A 360 26.03 -9.91 -24.59
C ASN A 360 27.06 -9.87 -23.43
N HIS A 361 28.23 -10.47 -23.64
CA HIS A 361 29.31 -10.57 -22.65
C HIS A 361 29.87 -9.21 -22.18
N THR A 362 29.45 -8.11 -22.77
CA THR A 362 29.86 -6.74 -22.39
C THR A 362 28.80 -6.04 -21.54
N GLY A 363 27.70 -6.71 -21.20
CA GLY A 363 26.60 -6.12 -20.44
C GLY A 363 25.74 -5.16 -21.24
N THR A 364 25.92 -5.08 -22.56
CA THR A 364 25.05 -4.30 -23.45
C THR A 364 24.03 -5.22 -24.12
N ILE A 365 22.77 -4.78 -24.18
CA ILE A 365 21.82 -5.44 -25.07
C ILE A 365 22.28 -5.14 -26.49
N ASP A 366 22.49 -6.23 -27.24
CA ASP A 366 22.73 -6.10 -28.66
C ASP A 366 21.58 -5.35 -29.29
N SER A 367 21.86 -4.21 -29.90
CA SER A 367 20.85 -3.37 -30.55
C SER A 367 20.14 -4.08 -31.70
N ALA A 368 20.73 -5.13 -32.24
CA ALA A 368 20.12 -6.00 -33.27
C ALA A 368 19.13 -7.01 -32.67
N THR A 369 19.26 -7.31 -31.38
CA THR A 369 18.33 -8.15 -30.58
C THR A 369 17.60 -7.35 -29.53
N ALA A 370 17.72 -6.00 -29.57
CA ALA A 370 16.99 -5.10 -28.68
C ALA A 370 15.51 -5.47 -28.72
N HIS A 371 15.00 -5.82 -27.56
CA HIS A 371 13.63 -6.25 -27.38
C HIS A 371 12.71 -5.18 -27.94
N PRO A 372 11.78 -5.50 -28.82
CA PRO A 372 10.77 -4.53 -29.22
C PRO A 372 10.05 -3.99 -27.99
N LEU A 373 9.88 -2.69 -27.89
CA LEU A 373 9.09 -2.03 -26.82
C LEU A 373 7.71 -2.70 -26.66
N LYS A 374 7.17 -3.25 -27.74
CA LYS A 374 5.94 -4.03 -27.77
C LYS A 374 5.97 -5.22 -26.81
N ASP A 375 7.02 -6.04 -26.83
CA ASP A 375 7.09 -7.21 -25.98
C ASP A 375 7.22 -6.81 -24.51
N SER A 376 7.87 -5.69 -24.21
CA SER A 376 7.98 -5.14 -22.87
C SER A 376 6.59 -4.85 -22.28
N TYR A 377 5.78 -4.02 -22.91
CA TYR A 377 4.45 -3.74 -22.36
C TYR A 377 3.50 -4.95 -22.38
N LEU A 378 3.64 -5.87 -23.33
CA LEU A 378 2.88 -7.12 -23.33
C LEU A 378 3.27 -8.02 -22.15
N ASN A 379 4.54 -8.03 -21.75
CA ASN A 379 4.97 -8.74 -20.54
C ASN A 379 4.27 -8.20 -19.29
N TYR A 380 4.27 -6.87 -19.09
CA TYR A 380 3.54 -6.26 -17.98
C TYR A 380 2.06 -6.64 -18.01
N ALA A 381 1.41 -6.50 -19.17
CA ALA A 381 0.01 -6.84 -19.34
C ALA A 381 -0.28 -8.29 -18.95
N ASN A 382 0.55 -9.23 -19.41
CA ASN A 382 0.39 -10.66 -19.14
C ASN A 382 0.61 -11.01 -17.67
N GLN A 383 1.62 -10.40 -17.02
CA GLN A 383 1.91 -10.61 -15.61
C GLN A 383 0.75 -10.11 -14.72
N ILE A 384 0.29 -8.87 -14.96
CA ILE A 384 -0.83 -8.29 -14.24
C ILE A 384 -2.10 -9.12 -14.47
N LYS A 385 -2.37 -9.51 -15.74
CA LYS A 385 -3.52 -10.34 -16.10
C LYS A 385 -3.51 -11.66 -15.33
N THR A 386 -2.39 -12.35 -15.27
CA THR A 386 -2.27 -13.65 -14.60
C THR A 386 -2.61 -13.54 -13.10
N ILE A 387 -2.09 -12.52 -12.43
CA ILE A 387 -2.39 -12.30 -11.00
C ILE A 387 -3.84 -11.84 -10.82
N TRP A 388 -4.31 -10.92 -11.64
CA TRP A 388 -5.70 -10.44 -11.60
C TRP A 388 -6.72 -11.55 -11.76
N ASP A 389 -6.51 -12.44 -12.72
CA ASP A 389 -7.43 -13.54 -12.98
C ASP A 389 -7.37 -14.62 -11.90
N GLY A 390 -6.18 -14.85 -11.34
CA GLY A 390 -5.97 -15.83 -10.27
C GLY A 390 -6.45 -15.40 -8.89
N TYR A 391 -6.48 -14.08 -8.60
CA TYR A 391 -6.74 -13.56 -7.25
C TYR A 391 -7.69 -12.37 -7.31
N LYS A 392 -8.73 -12.38 -6.45
CA LYS A 392 -9.70 -11.27 -6.35
C LYS A 392 -9.22 -10.21 -5.35
N LYS A 393 -8.12 -9.54 -5.67
CA LYS A 393 -7.50 -8.49 -4.83
C LYS A 393 -6.76 -7.46 -5.70
N PRO A 394 -6.35 -6.32 -5.14
CA PRO A 394 -5.50 -5.38 -5.85
C PRO A 394 -4.21 -6.03 -6.32
N VAL A 395 -3.75 -5.66 -7.51
CA VAL A 395 -2.47 -6.11 -8.08
C VAL A 395 -1.54 -4.91 -8.18
N ILE A 396 -0.30 -5.07 -7.74
CA ILE A 396 0.74 -4.07 -7.92
C ILE A 396 2.02 -4.72 -8.48
N ILE A 397 2.82 -3.93 -9.16
CA ILE A 397 4.19 -4.28 -9.49
C ILE A 397 5.07 -3.64 -8.43
N GLY A 398 5.51 -4.48 -7.46
CA GLY A 398 6.17 -4.05 -6.23
C GLY A 398 7.58 -3.53 -6.44
N GLU A 399 8.22 -3.97 -7.53
CA GLU A 399 9.50 -3.45 -7.99
C GLU A 399 9.65 -3.71 -9.47
N THR A 400 10.25 -2.76 -10.19
CA THR A 400 10.52 -2.88 -11.60
C THR A 400 11.57 -1.89 -12.05
N GLY A 401 12.07 -2.09 -13.24
CA GLY A 401 13.01 -1.22 -13.92
C GLY A 401 13.64 -1.96 -15.08
N TRP A 402 14.36 -1.22 -15.87
CA TRP A 402 15.40 -1.85 -16.65
C TRP A 402 16.54 -2.12 -15.70
N ASP A 403 17.07 -3.32 -15.75
CA ASP A 403 18.18 -3.71 -14.89
C ASP A 403 19.23 -2.60 -14.93
N HIS A 404 19.47 -1.97 -13.78
CA HIS A 404 20.35 -0.81 -13.64
C HIS A 404 21.78 -1.06 -14.16
N THR A 405 22.13 -2.31 -14.36
CA THR A 405 23.42 -2.73 -14.92
C THR A 405 23.51 -2.45 -16.41
N PHE A 406 22.37 -2.35 -17.11
CA PHE A 406 22.32 -2.35 -18.57
C PHE A 406 21.68 -1.11 -19.20
N TYR A 407 20.91 -0.32 -18.44
CA TYR A 407 20.19 0.82 -18.99
C TYR A 407 20.41 2.09 -18.19
N GLU A 408 21.21 2.98 -18.75
CA GLU A 408 21.36 4.32 -18.22
C GLU A 408 20.18 5.22 -18.65
N PRO A 409 19.74 6.15 -17.81
CA PRO A 409 18.83 7.21 -18.22
C PRO A 409 19.42 7.96 -19.41
N GLY A 410 18.74 7.99 -20.50
CA GLY A 410 19.25 8.59 -21.76
C GLY A 410 19.57 7.58 -22.86
N MET A 411 19.53 6.27 -22.55
CA MET A 411 19.56 5.26 -23.61
C MET A 411 18.25 5.32 -24.41
N PRO A 412 18.32 5.12 -25.73
CA PRO A 412 17.14 5.00 -26.57
C PRO A 412 16.19 3.94 -25.98
N GLY A 413 14.93 4.29 -25.80
CA GLY A 413 13.92 3.38 -25.30
C GLY A 413 13.72 3.35 -23.77
N TYR A 414 14.66 3.81 -22.95
CA TYR A 414 14.49 3.85 -21.49
C TYR A 414 13.23 4.63 -21.05
N ILE A 415 13.07 5.83 -21.57
CA ILE A 415 11.92 6.69 -21.27
C ILE A 415 10.63 6.08 -21.81
N ALA A 416 10.67 5.50 -23.03
CA ALA A 416 9.52 4.83 -23.61
C ALA A 416 9.12 3.58 -22.82
N ALA A 417 10.08 2.79 -22.35
CA ALA A 417 9.80 1.64 -21.50
C ALA A 417 9.14 2.04 -20.18
N HIS A 418 9.66 3.07 -19.51
CA HIS A 418 9.03 3.63 -18.32
C HIS A 418 7.60 4.12 -18.59
N HIS A 419 7.42 4.90 -19.65
CA HIS A 419 6.11 5.39 -20.09
C HIS A 419 5.13 4.23 -20.32
N ASN A 420 5.54 3.24 -21.12
CA ASN A 420 4.70 2.10 -21.46
C ASN A 420 4.35 1.27 -20.22
N ALA A 421 5.30 1.07 -19.30
CA ALA A 421 5.06 0.36 -18.05
C ALA A 421 3.98 1.05 -17.18
N LEU A 422 3.98 2.38 -17.12
CA LEU A 422 2.96 3.15 -16.39
C LEU A 422 1.57 2.93 -16.99
N TRP A 423 1.43 3.14 -18.31
CA TRP A 423 0.13 3.11 -18.98
C TRP A 423 -0.45 1.71 -19.12
N VAL A 424 0.35 0.72 -19.48
CA VAL A 424 -0.12 -0.66 -19.57
C VAL A 424 -0.52 -1.21 -18.21
N SER A 425 0.22 -0.89 -17.15
CA SER A 425 -0.13 -1.35 -15.80
C SER A 425 -1.48 -0.80 -15.36
N LEU A 426 -1.72 0.50 -15.53
CA LEU A 426 -3.00 1.13 -15.24
C LEU A 426 -4.14 0.45 -16.02
N THR A 427 -3.97 0.30 -17.33
CA THR A 427 -5.06 -0.13 -18.22
C THR A 427 -5.25 -1.64 -18.32
N THR A 428 -4.41 -2.41 -17.62
CA THR A 428 -4.60 -3.86 -17.41
C THR A 428 -5.05 -4.22 -16.00
N GLY A 429 -5.16 -3.20 -15.10
CA GLY A 429 -5.82 -3.35 -13.81
C GLY A 429 -4.93 -3.22 -12.59
N ALA A 430 -3.67 -2.81 -12.72
CA ALA A 430 -2.85 -2.53 -11.54
C ALA A 430 -3.47 -1.41 -10.69
N ALA A 431 -3.42 -1.54 -9.37
CA ALA A 431 -3.98 -0.59 -8.42
C ALA A 431 -3.08 0.62 -8.14
N MET A 432 -1.84 0.57 -8.62
CA MET A 432 -0.83 1.62 -8.50
C MET A 432 0.09 1.58 -9.72
N THR A 433 0.87 2.63 -9.95
CA THR A 433 1.97 2.58 -10.93
C THR A 433 3.00 1.53 -10.49
N PRO A 434 3.71 0.91 -11.44
CA PRO A 434 4.85 0.06 -11.11
C PRO A 434 5.89 0.84 -10.29
N PHE A 435 6.44 0.21 -9.24
CA PHE A 435 7.46 0.87 -8.42
C PHE A 435 8.80 0.78 -9.13
N TRP A 436 9.04 1.77 -9.98
CA TRP A 436 10.28 1.85 -10.74
C TRP A 436 11.47 2.01 -9.81
N TRP A 437 12.47 1.15 -9.97
CA TRP A 437 13.71 1.23 -9.20
C TRP A 437 14.48 2.46 -9.59
N ALA A 438 14.37 3.53 -8.80
CA ALA A 438 14.97 4.81 -9.09
C ALA A 438 16.01 5.18 -8.04
N TYR A 439 17.24 5.33 -8.49
CA TYR A 439 18.23 6.06 -7.70
C TYR A 439 17.91 7.55 -7.75
N SER A 440 18.15 8.27 -6.64
CA SER A 440 17.79 9.68 -6.49
C SER A 440 18.31 10.61 -7.61
N ASN A 441 19.43 10.26 -8.24
CA ASN A 441 20.02 11.00 -9.36
C ASN A 441 19.38 10.71 -10.73
N LYS A 442 18.56 9.65 -10.86
CA LYS A 442 17.92 9.26 -12.12
C LYS A 442 16.55 9.91 -12.35
N LEU A 443 15.90 10.42 -11.29
CA LEU A 443 14.67 11.22 -11.38
C LEU A 443 14.91 12.66 -11.86
N ASN A 444 16.16 13.06 -12.02
CA ASN A 444 16.51 14.36 -12.60
C ASN A 444 16.25 14.45 -14.12
N ASP A 445 15.93 13.33 -14.77
CA ASP A 445 15.43 13.38 -16.14
C ASP A 445 14.03 14.00 -16.16
N VAL A 446 13.97 15.22 -16.71
CA VAL A 446 12.75 16.02 -16.81
C VAL A 446 11.64 15.28 -17.57
N ILE A 447 12.00 14.42 -18.53
CA ILE A 447 11.03 13.71 -19.36
C ILE A 447 10.44 12.55 -18.58
N ALA A 448 11.28 11.73 -17.91
CA ALA A 448 10.81 10.63 -17.07
C ALA A 448 9.90 11.14 -15.96
N SER A 449 10.25 12.25 -15.33
CA SER A 449 9.45 12.84 -14.25
C SER A 449 8.10 13.40 -14.73
N ARG A 450 8.03 13.96 -15.95
CA ARG A 450 6.77 14.41 -16.55
C ARG A 450 5.77 13.26 -16.75
N GLN A 451 6.24 12.03 -16.96
CA GLN A 451 5.37 10.87 -17.13
C GLN A 451 4.58 10.54 -15.85
N LEU A 452 5.21 10.68 -14.68
CA LEU A 452 4.51 10.50 -13.40
C LEU A 452 3.42 11.56 -13.19
N LEU A 453 3.71 12.83 -13.54
CA LEU A 453 2.72 13.89 -13.46
C LEU A 453 1.58 13.68 -14.47
N SER A 454 1.89 13.18 -15.67
CA SER A 454 0.90 12.89 -16.69
C SER A 454 -0.07 11.82 -16.24
N ILE A 455 0.43 10.66 -15.80
CA ILE A 455 -0.46 9.58 -15.35
C ILE A 455 -1.24 9.98 -14.10
N ARG A 456 -0.67 10.80 -13.20
CA ARG A 456 -1.37 11.35 -12.05
C ARG A 456 -2.59 12.16 -12.44
N LYS A 457 -2.42 13.12 -13.37
CA LYS A 457 -3.52 13.93 -13.89
C LYS A 457 -4.62 13.11 -14.54
N PHE A 458 -4.26 12.02 -15.23
CA PHE A 458 -5.23 11.12 -15.83
C PHE A 458 -6.00 10.33 -14.78
N THR A 459 -5.30 9.71 -13.83
CA THR A 459 -5.88 8.86 -12.80
C THR A 459 -6.76 9.62 -11.81
N ASP A 460 -6.48 10.90 -11.56
CA ASP A 460 -7.34 11.77 -10.73
C ASP A 460 -8.75 11.96 -11.33
N ASN A 461 -8.95 11.62 -12.62
CA ASN A 461 -10.25 11.66 -13.30
C ASN A 461 -10.98 10.30 -13.30
N ILE A 462 -10.41 9.25 -12.71
CA ILE A 462 -11.01 7.91 -12.69
C ILE A 462 -11.62 7.63 -11.31
N PRO A 463 -12.94 7.38 -11.24
CA PRO A 463 -13.60 7.09 -9.97
C PRO A 463 -13.42 5.62 -9.56
N PHE A 464 -12.20 5.19 -9.24
CA PHE A 464 -11.84 3.79 -8.96
C PHE A 464 -12.75 3.10 -7.94
N THR A 465 -13.21 3.82 -6.91
CA THR A 465 -14.11 3.27 -5.88
C THR A 465 -15.53 3.05 -6.37
N ARG A 466 -15.94 3.74 -7.45
CA ARG A 466 -17.25 3.57 -8.09
C ARG A 466 -17.26 2.53 -9.20
N MET A 467 -16.11 1.97 -9.53
CA MET A 467 -15.99 0.90 -10.53
C MET A 467 -16.49 -0.42 -9.93
N THR A 468 -17.77 -0.71 -10.15
CA THR A 468 -18.36 -1.98 -9.72
C THR A 468 -17.92 -3.10 -10.64
N ASN A 469 -17.51 -4.25 -10.06
CA ASN A 469 -17.05 -5.43 -10.80
C ASN A 469 -16.07 -5.10 -11.94
N PRO A 470 -14.91 -4.47 -11.65
CA PRO A 470 -13.99 -4.07 -12.71
C PRO A 470 -13.50 -5.29 -13.50
N VAL A 471 -13.48 -5.15 -14.82
CA VAL A 471 -13.04 -6.18 -15.78
C VAL A 471 -12.23 -5.55 -16.90
N ARG A 472 -11.38 -6.33 -17.55
CA ARG A 472 -10.76 -5.94 -18.82
C ARG A 472 -11.77 -6.08 -19.95
N VAL A 473 -11.77 -5.13 -20.86
CA VAL A 473 -12.61 -5.18 -22.06
C VAL A 473 -11.77 -5.13 -23.33
N PRO A 474 -12.18 -5.85 -24.39
CA PRO A 474 -11.48 -5.82 -25.67
C PRO A 474 -11.47 -4.43 -26.28
N VAL A 475 -10.31 -4.05 -26.79
CA VAL A 475 -10.09 -2.87 -27.61
C VAL A 475 -9.62 -3.34 -28.99
N LYS A 476 -10.28 -2.92 -30.05
CA LYS A 476 -9.94 -3.26 -31.43
C LYS A 476 -9.37 -2.01 -32.10
N ILE A 477 -8.17 -2.12 -32.63
CA ILE A 477 -7.48 -1.11 -33.44
C ILE A 477 -6.62 -1.83 -34.45
N SER A 478 -6.49 -1.31 -35.66
CA SER A 478 -5.70 -1.95 -36.72
C SER A 478 -4.21 -1.63 -36.55
N GLY A 479 -3.37 -2.65 -36.53
CA GLY A 479 -1.92 -2.49 -36.48
C GLY A 479 -1.34 -2.14 -35.11
N ALA A 480 -2.17 -1.81 -34.12
CA ALA A 480 -1.77 -1.40 -32.78
C ALA A 480 -2.35 -2.30 -31.69
N GLU A 481 -1.94 -2.09 -30.45
CA GLU A 481 -2.47 -2.79 -29.26
C GLU A 481 -3.36 -1.85 -28.44
N GLY A 482 -4.39 -2.42 -27.82
CA GLY A 482 -5.28 -1.65 -26.95
C GLY A 482 -5.59 -2.39 -25.65
N PHE A 483 -5.61 -1.65 -24.56
CA PHE A 483 -5.88 -2.14 -23.22
C PHE A 483 -6.92 -1.27 -22.55
N ALA A 484 -7.94 -1.87 -21.94
CA ALA A 484 -8.96 -1.11 -21.24
C ALA A 484 -9.57 -1.87 -20.06
N MET A 485 -9.92 -1.09 -19.04
CA MET A 485 -10.66 -1.53 -17.86
C MET A 485 -12.04 -0.90 -17.85
N GLN A 486 -13.04 -1.68 -17.53
CA GLN A 486 -14.42 -1.23 -17.34
C GLN A 486 -14.91 -1.54 -15.95
N GLY A 487 -15.63 -0.62 -15.34
CA GLY A 487 -16.33 -0.85 -14.08
C GLY A 487 -17.50 0.12 -13.91
N GLY A 488 -18.70 -0.39 -13.73
CA GLY A 488 -19.91 0.43 -13.69
C GLY A 488 -20.09 1.26 -14.96
N PRO A 489 -20.21 2.61 -14.88
CA PRO A 489 -20.41 3.46 -16.04
C PRO A 489 -19.12 3.88 -16.76
N VAL A 490 -17.93 3.53 -16.23
CA VAL A 490 -16.65 4.05 -16.69
C VAL A 490 -15.84 2.97 -17.39
N ILE A 491 -15.26 3.34 -18.53
CA ILE A 491 -14.21 2.59 -19.21
C ILE A 491 -13.04 3.55 -19.36
N PHE A 492 -11.85 3.10 -19.01
CA PHE A 492 -10.63 3.83 -19.35
C PHE A 492 -9.64 2.87 -20.00
N GLY A 493 -8.84 3.40 -20.92
CA GLY A 493 -7.93 2.58 -21.69
C GLY A 493 -6.79 3.35 -22.30
N TRP A 494 -5.94 2.60 -22.98
CA TRP A 494 -4.77 3.06 -23.67
C TRP A 494 -4.57 2.24 -24.94
N VAL A 495 -4.24 2.92 -26.02
CA VAL A 495 -3.86 2.30 -27.29
C VAL A 495 -2.45 2.74 -27.64
N VAL A 496 -1.68 1.83 -28.22
CA VAL A 496 -0.26 2.03 -28.51
C VAL A 496 0.16 1.25 -29.74
N ASP A 497 0.98 1.89 -30.58
CA ASP A 497 1.76 1.22 -31.61
C ASP A 497 3.25 1.48 -31.34
N ALA A 498 4.01 0.42 -31.14
CA ALA A 498 5.44 0.54 -30.88
C ALA A 498 6.26 0.96 -32.11
N ALA A 499 5.68 0.94 -33.30
CA ALA A 499 6.37 1.16 -34.57
C ALA A 499 5.89 2.41 -35.32
N SER A 500 4.63 2.84 -35.13
CA SER A 500 4.05 3.93 -35.92
C SER A 500 3.09 4.81 -35.11
N ASP A 501 2.70 5.94 -35.70
CA ASP A 501 1.72 6.87 -35.13
C ASP A 501 0.31 6.26 -35.23
N VAL A 502 -0.48 6.42 -34.16
CA VAL A 502 -1.88 6.00 -34.09
C VAL A 502 -2.88 7.08 -34.56
N SER A 503 -2.38 8.18 -35.08
CA SER A 503 -3.20 9.30 -35.58
C SER A 503 -4.09 8.88 -36.74
N GLY A 504 -5.38 9.19 -36.66
CA GLY A 504 -6.37 8.81 -37.68
C GLY A 504 -6.94 7.40 -37.52
N ASP A 505 -6.39 6.58 -36.65
CA ASP A 505 -6.87 5.22 -36.45
C ASP A 505 -8.24 5.18 -35.78
N GLN A 506 -9.02 4.18 -36.17
CA GLN A 506 -10.32 3.90 -35.57
C GLN A 506 -10.17 2.90 -34.42
N VAL A 507 -10.69 3.27 -33.28
CA VAL A 507 -10.72 2.45 -32.07
C VAL A 507 -12.16 1.99 -31.81
N SER A 508 -12.37 0.69 -31.61
CA SER A 508 -13.66 0.10 -31.20
C SER A 508 -13.53 -0.63 -29.87
N ILE A 509 -14.45 -0.37 -28.95
CA ILE A 509 -14.44 -0.88 -27.57
C ILE A 509 -15.72 -1.61 -27.27
N ALA A 510 -15.64 -2.82 -26.77
CA ALA A 510 -16.78 -3.59 -26.30
C ALA A 510 -17.31 -2.99 -24.97
N ALA A 511 -18.18 -1.98 -25.06
CA ALA A 511 -18.73 -1.25 -23.92
C ALA A 511 -19.88 -2.00 -23.20
N GLY A 512 -20.40 -3.08 -23.82
CA GLY A 512 -21.38 -3.99 -23.23
C GLY A 512 -22.81 -3.45 -23.19
N ARG A 513 -23.09 -2.23 -23.72
CA ARG A 513 -24.45 -1.67 -23.81
C ARG A 513 -24.55 -0.52 -24.83
N SER A 514 -25.73 -0.39 -25.43
CA SER A 514 -26.07 0.76 -26.26
C SER A 514 -26.34 2.00 -25.41
N GLY A 515 -26.10 3.19 -25.97
CA GLY A 515 -26.36 4.41 -25.25
C GLY A 515 -25.55 5.60 -25.71
N LYS A 516 -25.61 6.67 -24.92
CA LYS A 516 -24.76 7.83 -25.05
C LYS A 516 -23.57 7.72 -24.12
N TYR A 517 -22.41 8.09 -24.65
CA TYR A 517 -21.13 8.08 -23.95
C TYR A 517 -20.45 9.45 -24.08
N LYS A 518 -19.76 9.86 -23.04
CA LYS A 518 -18.85 10.98 -23.07
C LYS A 518 -17.43 10.43 -23.24
N LEU A 519 -16.79 10.75 -24.37
CA LEU A 519 -15.40 10.39 -24.66
C LEU A 519 -14.51 11.56 -24.27
N ARG A 520 -13.40 11.25 -23.58
CA ARG A 520 -12.27 12.15 -23.38
C ARG A 520 -10.99 11.49 -23.83
N LEU A 521 -10.28 12.07 -24.81
CA LEU A 521 -8.98 11.60 -25.26
C LEU A 521 -7.87 12.37 -24.56
N TYR A 522 -6.83 11.66 -24.16
CA TYR A 522 -5.75 12.17 -23.34
C TYR A 522 -4.40 11.96 -24.01
N HIS A 523 -3.63 13.04 -24.10
CA HIS A 523 -2.26 13.01 -24.59
C HIS A 523 -1.32 12.58 -23.48
N THR A 524 -0.90 11.34 -23.52
CA THR A 524 -0.12 10.66 -22.46
C THR A 524 1.21 11.33 -22.15
N TRP A 525 1.90 11.86 -23.17
CA TRP A 525 3.20 12.51 -23.02
C TRP A 525 3.12 13.98 -22.55
N ARG A 526 2.07 14.72 -22.92
CA ARG A 526 1.88 16.11 -22.49
C ARG A 526 1.13 16.22 -21.15
N GLY A 527 0.37 15.20 -20.81
CA GLY A 527 -0.41 15.21 -19.59
C GLY A 527 -1.64 16.14 -19.66
N GLU A 528 -2.38 16.10 -20.79
CA GLU A 528 -3.55 16.95 -21.02
C GLU A 528 -4.64 16.23 -21.84
N PHE A 529 -5.90 16.57 -21.58
CA PHE A 529 -7.01 16.15 -22.44
C PHE A 529 -6.99 16.96 -23.73
N ILE A 530 -7.04 16.25 -24.88
CA ILE A 530 -6.95 16.86 -26.21
C ILE A 530 -8.28 16.91 -26.94
N LYS A 531 -9.25 16.10 -26.54
CA LYS A 531 -10.59 16.07 -27.14
C LYS A 531 -11.62 15.62 -26.12
N GLU A 532 -12.80 16.21 -26.19
CA GLU A 532 -13.99 15.77 -25.48
C GLU A 532 -15.16 15.78 -26.46
N GLU A 533 -15.91 14.68 -26.53
CA GLU A 533 -17.09 14.57 -27.40
C GLU A 533 -18.14 13.60 -26.86
N GLU A 534 -19.40 13.79 -27.27
CA GLU A 534 -20.46 12.83 -27.03
C GLU A 534 -20.56 11.84 -28.19
N LEU A 535 -20.57 10.56 -27.86
CA LEU A 535 -20.78 9.46 -28.79
C LEU A 535 -22.13 8.81 -28.53
N SER A 536 -22.73 8.25 -29.57
CA SER A 536 -23.96 7.45 -29.44
C SER A 536 -23.80 6.15 -30.21
N THR A 537 -24.14 5.05 -29.55
CA THR A 537 -24.16 3.73 -30.21
C THR A 537 -25.46 3.00 -29.94
N THR A 538 -25.96 2.31 -30.96
CA THR A 538 -27.12 1.42 -30.87
C THR A 538 -26.72 -0.04 -30.63
N THR A 539 -25.42 -0.31 -30.58
CA THR A 539 -24.83 -1.62 -30.30
C THR A 539 -24.14 -1.63 -28.94
N ASP A 540 -23.52 -2.71 -28.56
CA ASP A 540 -22.65 -2.86 -27.39
C ASP A 540 -21.20 -2.42 -27.64
N GLU A 541 -20.86 -1.95 -28.86
CA GLU A 541 -19.56 -1.39 -29.20
C GLU A 541 -19.64 0.13 -29.34
N VAL A 542 -18.63 0.82 -28.82
CA VAL A 542 -18.40 2.26 -29.02
C VAL A 542 -17.18 2.44 -29.88
N THR A 543 -17.31 3.23 -30.93
CA THR A 543 -16.23 3.51 -31.89
C THR A 543 -15.94 5.00 -31.93
N PHE A 544 -14.64 5.33 -31.99
CA PHE A 544 -14.15 6.70 -32.19
C PHE A 544 -12.88 6.72 -33.03
N THR A 545 -12.51 7.89 -33.55
CA THR A 545 -11.28 8.09 -34.30
C THR A 545 -10.32 8.97 -33.53
N ILE A 546 -9.06 8.58 -33.48
CA ILE A 546 -7.98 9.36 -32.89
C ILE A 546 -7.73 10.58 -33.79
N PRO A 547 -7.65 11.82 -33.26
CA PRO A 547 -7.41 13.02 -34.08
C PRO A 547 -6.09 12.92 -34.85
N SER A 548 -6.09 13.50 -36.09
CA SER A 548 -4.91 13.57 -36.92
C SER A 548 -4.63 15.03 -37.31
N PRO A 549 -3.40 15.54 -37.23
CA PRO A 549 -2.25 14.88 -36.57
C PRO A 549 -2.44 14.84 -35.07
N HIS A 550 -2.19 13.69 -34.51
CA HIS A 550 -2.32 13.49 -33.06
C HIS A 550 -1.25 14.30 -32.33
N ILE A 551 -0.02 14.25 -32.81
CA ILE A 551 1.12 14.97 -32.24
C ILE A 551 2.24 15.17 -33.22
N THR A 552 2.96 16.22 -32.99
CA THR A 552 4.05 16.64 -33.87
C THR A 552 5.34 17.04 -33.16
N GLN A 553 5.55 16.72 -31.89
CA GLN A 553 6.81 17.13 -31.22
C GLN A 553 7.50 16.01 -30.50
N SER A 554 8.69 15.77 -30.94
CA SER A 554 9.61 14.76 -30.49
C SER A 554 10.30 15.12 -29.18
N HIS A 555 10.21 14.20 -28.23
CA HIS A 555 11.44 13.78 -27.57
C HIS A 555 11.60 12.31 -27.92
N ALA A 556 12.69 11.97 -28.58
CA ALA A 556 13.00 10.65 -29.06
C ALA A 556 11.77 9.92 -29.67
N ASN A 557 11.73 9.74 -30.92
CA ASN A 557 11.00 8.83 -31.84
C ASN A 557 9.69 8.11 -31.37
N TYR A 558 9.13 8.44 -30.21
CA TYR A 558 8.02 7.69 -29.60
C TYR A 558 6.75 8.50 -29.36
N ILE A 559 6.77 9.80 -29.59
CA ILE A 559 5.61 10.67 -29.42
C ILE A 559 4.65 10.50 -30.60
N GLY A 560 3.36 10.26 -30.30
CA GLY A 560 2.35 9.98 -31.30
C GLY A 560 2.01 8.52 -31.46
N GLN A 561 2.77 7.66 -30.82
CA GLN A 561 2.54 6.21 -30.88
C GLN A 561 1.45 5.72 -29.92
N ASP A 562 0.89 6.60 -29.08
CA ASP A 562 -0.10 6.20 -28.10
C ASP A 562 -1.09 7.32 -27.74
N VAL A 563 -2.23 6.93 -27.23
CA VAL A 563 -3.25 7.80 -26.66
C VAL A 563 -4.01 7.07 -25.55
N ALA A 564 -4.37 7.78 -24.48
CA ALA A 564 -5.27 7.24 -23.47
C ALA A 564 -6.68 7.84 -23.64
N PHE A 565 -7.69 7.15 -23.11
CA PHE A 565 -9.07 7.58 -23.19
C PHE A 565 -9.86 7.25 -21.93
N ILE A 566 -10.91 8.06 -21.68
CA ILE A 566 -11.96 7.77 -20.72
C ILE A 566 -13.29 7.84 -21.47
N LEU A 567 -14.08 6.76 -21.37
CA LEU A 567 -15.47 6.68 -21.82
C LEU A 567 -16.36 6.60 -20.59
N GLU A 568 -17.30 7.52 -20.49
CA GLU A 568 -18.27 7.55 -19.41
C GLU A 568 -19.67 7.38 -19.98
N PHE A 569 -20.39 6.35 -19.53
CA PHE A 569 -21.77 6.14 -19.93
C PHE A 569 -22.67 7.20 -19.33
N VAL A 570 -23.43 7.89 -20.17
CA VAL A 570 -24.28 9.01 -19.77
C VAL A 570 -25.73 8.54 -19.57
N LYS A 571 -26.29 7.87 -20.59
CA LYS A 571 -27.68 7.39 -20.56
C LYS A 571 -27.99 6.44 -21.70
N GLU A 572 -29.02 5.64 -21.53
CA GLU A 572 -29.56 4.81 -22.60
C GLU A 572 -30.18 5.67 -23.73
N LEU A 573 -30.14 5.15 -24.95
CA LEU A 573 -30.90 5.75 -26.04
C LEU A 573 -32.40 5.42 -25.84
N PRO A 574 -33.32 6.35 -26.21
CA PRO A 574 -34.73 6.03 -26.21
C PRO A 574 -34.99 4.80 -27.07
N VAL A 575 -35.71 3.83 -26.54
CA VAL A 575 -36.18 2.70 -27.31
C VAL A 575 -37.05 3.25 -28.43
N ALA A 576 -36.69 3.01 -29.67
CA ALA A 576 -37.57 3.39 -30.78
C ALA A 576 -38.91 2.68 -30.60
N ASP A 577 -39.95 3.43 -30.27
CA ASP A 577 -41.30 2.91 -30.16
C ASP A 577 -41.71 2.30 -31.48
N GLY A 578 -41.60 0.97 -31.60
CA GLY A 578 -42.09 0.18 -32.71
C GLY A 578 -43.64 0.12 -32.72
N LYS A 579 -44.30 1.28 -32.77
CA LYS A 579 -45.72 1.34 -33.02
C LYS A 579 -45.96 1.14 -34.53
N SER A 580 -46.01 -0.10 -34.95
CA SER A 580 -46.78 -0.42 -36.15
C SER A 580 -48.24 -0.10 -35.88
N LYS A 581 -48.72 1.02 -36.40
CA LYS A 581 -50.18 1.24 -36.53
C LYS A 581 -50.73 0.20 -37.48
N GLY A 582 -51.14 -0.93 -36.93
CA GLY A 582 -52.03 -1.86 -37.63
C GLY A 582 -53.33 -1.14 -37.95
N LYS A 583 -53.49 -0.68 -39.21
CA LYS A 583 -54.79 -0.28 -39.75
C LYS A 583 -55.75 -1.47 -39.62
N LYS A 584 -56.64 -1.43 -38.63
CA LYS A 584 -57.86 -2.24 -38.70
C LYS A 584 -58.72 -1.66 -39.82
N SER A 585 -58.71 -2.29 -41.00
CA SER A 585 -59.74 -2.11 -42.01
C SER A 585 -61.04 -2.72 -41.48
N GLY A 586 -62.02 -1.89 -41.13
CA GLY A 586 -63.38 -2.34 -40.93
C GLY A 586 -64.00 -2.78 -42.27
N ARG A 587 -64.57 -3.94 -42.28
CA ARG A 587 -65.66 -4.32 -43.23
C ARG A 587 -66.73 -5.06 -42.45
N ARG A 588 -67.89 -4.42 -42.38
CA ARG A 588 -69.29 -4.90 -42.34
C ARG A 588 -69.60 -6.26 -41.69
#